data_250fdd000d0a536a3430be342f72b1b1
#
_entry.id   250fdd000d0a536a3430be342f72b1b1
#
_cell.length_a   1.000
_cell.length_b   1.000
_cell.length_c   1.000
_cell.angle_alpha   90.00
_cell.angle_beta   90.00
_cell.angle_gamma   90.00
#
_symmetry.space_group_name_H-M   'P 1'
#
loop_
_entity.id
_entity.type
_entity.pdbx_description
1 polymer ?
#
loop_
_entity_poly.entity_id
_entity_poly.type
_entity_poly.pdbx_seq_one_letter_code
_entity_poly.pdbx_strand_id
1 'polypeptide(L)'
;MKGFLDYAPGNSFFHQLNPLTKLLLSLFISIAAFVGDSPIFIIALVGLNLALAASSGIFSRGVSMLKGLLKFSAMIFILQLLLVRRGDVLLRLPLNIVITDIGLTSALMIVLRLIAGTMPLALMLSITQMNDLSNVLVTKCRIPYKYAFA
;
A
#
# COMPACT_ATOMS: atom_id res chain seq x y z
N MET A 1 20.64 10.94 0.20
CA MET A 1 19.33 10.59 0.82
C MET A 1 18.87 9.29 0.18
N LYS A 2 18.73 8.21 0.97
CA LYS A 2 18.17 6.95 0.42
C LYS A 2 16.67 7.12 0.32
N GLY A 3 16.11 7.03 -0.87
CA GLY A 3 14.68 7.14 -1.13
C GLY A 3 13.89 5.97 -0.54
N PHE A 4 12.59 6.13 -0.34
CA PHE A 4 11.68 5.09 0.16
C PHE A 4 11.61 3.85 -0.74
N LEU A 5 11.88 4.02 -2.03
CA LEU A 5 11.78 2.98 -3.06
C LEU A 5 13.14 2.44 -3.52
N ASP A 6 14.24 2.85 -2.87
CA ASP A 6 15.56 2.33 -3.21
C ASP A 6 15.66 0.84 -2.87
N TYR A 7 16.30 0.08 -3.74
CA TYR A 7 16.53 -1.35 -3.54
C TYR A 7 17.30 -1.61 -2.24
N ALA A 8 16.78 -2.51 -1.42
CA ALA A 8 17.44 -3.00 -0.21
C ALA A 8 18.04 -4.39 -0.49
N PRO A 9 19.38 -4.51 -0.61
CA PRO A 9 20.01 -5.81 -0.79
C PRO A 9 19.78 -6.68 0.46
N GLY A 10 19.43 -7.94 0.26
CA GLY A 10 19.19 -8.91 1.33
C GLY A 10 19.18 -10.33 0.80
N ASN A 11 19.38 -11.31 1.68
CA ASN A 11 19.42 -12.74 1.35
C ASN A 11 18.23 -13.52 1.91
N SER A 12 17.11 -12.84 2.21
CA SER A 12 15.93 -13.52 2.73
C SER A 12 15.21 -14.34 1.64
N PHE A 13 14.38 -15.29 2.06
CA PHE A 13 13.57 -16.12 1.17
C PHE A 13 12.82 -15.29 0.09
N PHE A 14 12.29 -14.14 0.48
CA PHE A 14 11.59 -13.25 -0.47
C PHE A 14 12.53 -12.61 -1.49
N HIS A 15 13.82 -12.39 -1.18
CA HIS A 15 14.78 -11.87 -2.17
C HIS A 15 15.08 -12.91 -3.26
N GLN A 16 15.04 -14.20 -2.93
CA GLN A 16 15.30 -15.31 -3.87
C GLN A 16 14.10 -15.66 -4.75
N LEU A 17 12.89 -15.22 -4.39
CA LEU A 17 11.70 -15.43 -5.20
C LEU A 17 11.82 -14.71 -6.55
N ASN A 18 11.22 -15.34 -7.58
CA ASN A 18 11.16 -14.75 -8.92
C ASN A 18 10.47 -13.37 -8.87
N PRO A 19 11.03 -12.33 -9.51
CA PRO A 19 10.44 -11.00 -9.55
C PRO A 19 8.97 -10.97 -9.98
N LEU A 20 8.58 -11.82 -10.93
CA LEU A 20 7.21 -11.95 -11.38
C LEU A 20 6.26 -12.46 -10.28
N THR A 21 6.70 -13.43 -9.49
CA THR A 21 5.92 -13.96 -8.36
C THR A 21 5.71 -12.90 -7.28
N LYS A 22 6.73 -12.10 -6.98
CA LYS A 22 6.63 -10.96 -6.05
C LYS A 22 5.62 -9.93 -6.52
N LEU A 23 5.68 -9.60 -7.83
CA LEU A 23 4.76 -8.64 -8.46
C LEU A 23 3.32 -9.15 -8.41
N LEU A 24 3.07 -10.40 -8.78
CA LEU A 24 1.74 -10.99 -8.74
C LEU A 24 1.20 -11.06 -7.31
N LEU A 25 2.04 -11.45 -6.34
CA LEU A 25 1.65 -11.50 -4.93
C LEU A 25 1.27 -10.10 -4.42
N SER A 26 2.10 -9.10 -4.68
CA SER A 26 1.81 -7.72 -4.25
C SER A 26 0.56 -7.16 -4.91
N LEU A 27 0.35 -7.46 -6.19
CA LEU A 27 -0.86 -7.06 -6.92
C LEU A 27 -2.10 -7.73 -6.35
N PHE A 28 -2.01 -9.03 -6.05
CA PHE A 28 -3.12 -9.79 -5.46
C PHE A 28 -3.53 -9.24 -4.09
N ILE A 29 -2.55 -8.95 -3.22
CA ILE A 29 -2.79 -8.33 -1.91
C ILE A 29 -3.41 -6.94 -2.08
N SER A 30 -2.91 -6.14 -3.04
CA SER A 30 -3.48 -4.83 -3.37
C SER A 30 -4.94 -4.92 -3.77
N ILE A 31 -5.28 -5.81 -4.70
CA ILE A 31 -6.65 -6.02 -5.16
C ILE A 31 -7.54 -6.47 -3.99
N ALA A 32 -7.07 -7.42 -3.17
CA ALA A 32 -7.80 -7.89 -2.00
C ALA A 32 -8.11 -6.75 -1.01
N ALA A 33 -7.19 -5.78 -0.84
CA ALA A 33 -7.41 -4.62 0.01
C ALA A 33 -8.52 -3.70 -0.51
N PHE A 34 -8.70 -3.59 -1.83
CA PHE A 34 -9.77 -2.78 -2.42
C PHE A 34 -11.12 -3.49 -2.46
N VAL A 35 -11.13 -4.81 -2.62
CA VAL A 35 -12.36 -5.63 -2.66
C VAL A 35 -12.92 -5.88 -1.26
N GLY A 36 -12.06 -5.93 -0.23
CA GLY A 36 -12.49 -6.19 1.14
C GLY A 36 -13.35 -5.08 1.73
N ASP A 37 -14.51 -5.44 2.29
CA ASP A 37 -15.42 -4.49 2.93
C ASP A 37 -15.30 -4.46 4.46
N SER A 38 -14.63 -5.45 5.05
CA SER A 38 -14.43 -5.52 6.50
C SER A 38 -13.18 -4.76 6.93
N PRO A 39 -13.27 -3.82 7.89
CA PRO A 39 -12.11 -3.13 8.43
C PRO A 39 -11.10 -4.09 9.08
N ILE A 40 -11.59 -5.15 9.72
CA ILE A 40 -10.76 -6.19 10.35
C ILE A 40 -9.91 -6.90 9.29
N PHE A 41 -10.51 -7.24 8.15
CA PHE A 41 -9.82 -7.88 7.03
C PHE A 41 -8.70 -6.99 6.48
N ILE A 42 -8.96 -5.70 6.31
CA ILE A 42 -7.97 -4.75 5.79
C ILE A 42 -6.83 -4.53 6.80
N ILE A 43 -7.12 -4.46 8.10
CA ILE A 43 -6.10 -4.39 9.16
C ILE A 43 -5.24 -5.66 9.16
N ALA A 44 -5.84 -6.83 8.98
CA ALA A 44 -5.11 -8.09 8.86
C ALA A 44 -4.16 -8.09 7.64
N LEU A 45 -4.59 -7.51 6.51
CA LEU A 45 -3.71 -7.32 5.33
C LEU A 45 -2.55 -6.38 5.61
N VAL A 46 -2.74 -5.29 6.35
CA VAL A 46 -1.64 -4.42 6.78
C VAL A 46 -0.67 -5.18 7.69
N GLY A 47 -1.18 -5.97 8.62
CA GLY A 47 -0.37 -6.85 9.48
C GLY A 47 0.42 -7.87 8.66
N LEU A 48 -0.20 -8.49 7.65
CA LEU A 48 0.47 -9.39 6.71
C LEU A 48 1.61 -8.68 5.97
N ASN A 49 1.39 -7.46 5.47
CA ASN A 49 2.44 -6.68 4.80
C ASN A 49 3.62 -6.38 5.73
N LEU A 50 3.37 -6.07 7.01
CA LEU A 50 4.43 -5.87 8.00
C LEU A 50 5.17 -7.18 8.30
N ALA A 51 4.47 -8.31 8.37
CA ALA A 51 5.08 -9.63 8.53
C ALA A 51 5.97 -9.99 7.33
N LEU A 52 5.52 -9.70 6.11
CA LEU A 52 6.33 -9.86 4.89
C LEU A 52 7.58 -8.96 4.91
N ALA A 53 7.46 -7.72 5.35
CA ALA A 53 8.60 -6.83 5.53
C ALA A 53 9.58 -7.33 6.59
N ALA A 54 9.09 -7.90 7.69
CA ALA A 54 9.90 -8.49 8.75
C ALA A 54 10.68 -9.71 8.25
N SER A 55 10.00 -10.63 7.57
CA SER A 55 10.62 -11.84 6.99
C SER A 55 11.61 -11.52 5.87
N SER A 56 11.46 -10.37 5.20
CA SER A 56 12.40 -9.86 4.19
C SER A 56 13.61 -9.14 4.80
N GLY A 57 13.66 -8.95 6.12
CA GLY A 57 14.73 -8.21 6.80
C GLY A 57 14.66 -6.68 6.62
N ILE A 58 13.56 -6.16 6.06
CA ILE A 58 13.35 -4.73 5.81
C ILE A 58 12.24 -4.13 6.70
N PHE A 59 12.04 -4.69 7.89
CA PHE A 59 10.97 -4.26 8.81
C PHE A 59 11.00 -2.76 9.11
N SER A 60 12.18 -2.22 9.42
CA SER A 60 12.35 -0.77 9.67
C SER A 60 11.89 0.08 8.48
N ARG A 61 12.16 -0.38 7.26
CA ARG A 61 11.71 0.28 6.03
C ARG A 61 10.20 0.15 5.85
N GLY A 62 9.61 -1.01 6.12
CA GLY A 62 8.16 -1.23 6.12
C GLY A 62 7.44 -0.30 7.09
N VAL A 63 7.96 -0.13 8.31
CA VAL A 63 7.42 0.83 9.29
C VAL A 63 7.58 2.27 8.83
N SER A 64 8.69 2.62 8.22
CA SER A 64 8.90 3.98 7.66
C SER A 64 7.94 4.28 6.51
N MET A 65 7.67 3.29 5.64
CA MET A 65 6.66 3.39 4.57
C MET A 65 5.27 3.58 5.16
N LEU A 66 4.90 2.80 6.17
CA LEU A 66 3.62 2.93 6.87
C LEU A 66 3.45 4.34 7.45
N LYS A 67 4.47 4.87 8.12
CA LYS A 67 4.45 6.25 8.64
C LYS A 67 4.30 7.30 7.55
N GLY A 68 4.97 7.12 6.41
CA GLY A 68 4.83 8.00 5.25
C GLY A 68 3.43 7.98 4.66
N LEU A 69 2.88 6.78 4.47
CA LEU A 69 1.51 6.58 3.99
C LEU A 69 0.48 7.13 4.97
N LEU A 70 0.67 6.98 6.29
CA LEU A 70 -0.20 7.55 7.31
C LEU A 70 -0.24 9.08 7.23
N LYS A 71 0.90 9.74 7.05
CA LYS A 71 0.94 11.21 6.88
C LYS A 71 0.16 11.66 5.65
N PHE A 72 0.34 10.98 4.52
CA PHE A 72 -0.39 11.28 3.29
C PHE A 72 -1.88 10.98 3.44
N SER A 73 -2.22 9.85 4.05
CA SER A 73 -3.60 9.43 4.29
C SER A 73 -4.33 10.35 5.28
N ALA A 74 -3.63 11.00 6.20
CA ALA A 74 -4.24 11.96 7.13
C ALA A 74 -4.87 13.13 6.38
N MET A 75 -4.25 13.61 5.30
CA MET A 75 -4.83 14.65 4.46
C MET A 75 -6.12 14.16 3.78
N ILE A 76 -6.11 12.94 3.25
CA ILE A 76 -7.29 12.33 2.60
C ILE A 76 -8.39 12.10 3.64
N PHE A 77 -8.02 11.68 4.86
CA PHE A 77 -8.96 11.50 5.97
C PHE A 77 -9.72 12.80 6.30
N ILE A 78 -9.00 13.90 6.45
CA ILE A 78 -9.60 15.21 6.72
C ILE A 78 -10.50 15.63 5.55
N LEU A 79 -10.03 15.49 4.32
CA LEU A 79 -10.81 15.82 3.14
C LEU A 79 -12.10 15.03 3.07
N GLN A 80 -12.05 13.73 3.36
CA GLN A 80 -13.21 12.84 3.34
C GLN A 80 -14.23 13.20 4.42
N LEU A 81 -13.75 13.55 5.63
CA LEU A 81 -14.63 14.03 6.72
C LEU A 81 -15.38 15.29 6.34
N LEU A 82 -14.76 16.19 5.56
CA LEU A 82 -15.38 17.45 5.13
C LEU A 82 -16.36 17.25 3.98
N LEU A 83 -16.10 16.29 3.09
CA LEU A 83 -16.91 16.06 1.88
C LEU A 83 -18.13 15.18 2.14
N VAL A 84 -18.00 14.15 2.98
CA VAL A 84 -19.10 13.20 3.25
C VAL A 84 -20.00 13.73 4.37
N ARG A 85 -21.13 14.27 3.97
CA ARG A 85 -22.14 14.85 4.87
C ARG A 85 -23.39 13.97 5.02
N ARG A 86 -23.27 12.66 4.75
CA ARG A 86 -24.37 11.69 4.87
C ARG A 86 -24.30 10.97 6.20
N GLY A 87 -25.46 10.67 6.81
CA GLY A 87 -25.59 9.95 8.07
C GLY A 87 -25.97 10.84 9.25
N ASP A 88 -25.97 10.25 10.43
CA ASP A 88 -26.29 10.95 11.66
C ASP A 88 -25.16 11.90 12.07
N VAL A 89 -25.56 13.08 12.53
CA VAL A 89 -24.61 14.13 12.92
C VAL A 89 -24.01 13.79 14.28
N LEU A 90 -22.74 13.44 14.32
CA LEU A 90 -21.98 13.21 15.54
C LEU A 90 -21.51 14.50 16.20
N LEU A 91 -21.02 15.44 15.39
CA LEU A 91 -20.46 16.68 15.89
C LEU A 91 -20.73 17.82 14.91
N ARG A 92 -21.19 18.96 15.44
CA ARG A 92 -21.30 20.23 14.69
C ARG A 92 -20.18 21.15 15.15
N LEU A 93 -19.23 21.44 14.27
CA LEU A 93 -18.22 22.43 14.51
C LEU A 93 -18.67 23.83 14.03
N PRO A 94 -18.11 24.92 14.60
CA PRO A 94 -18.24 26.24 14.01
C PRO A 94 -17.78 26.20 12.54
N LEU A 95 -18.33 27.06 11.67
CA LEU A 95 -18.13 27.10 10.21
C LEU A 95 -18.94 26.07 9.40
N ASN A 96 -20.10 25.59 9.93
CA ASN A 96 -20.96 24.61 9.22
C ASN A 96 -20.26 23.28 8.85
N ILE A 97 -19.20 22.92 9.54
CA ILE A 97 -18.56 21.62 9.38
C ILE A 97 -19.32 20.60 10.22
N VAL A 98 -19.91 19.61 9.55
CA VAL A 98 -20.69 18.54 10.19
C VAL A 98 -19.93 17.23 10.03
N ILE A 99 -19.51 16.65 11.14
CA ILE A 99 -18.93 15.30 11.17
C ILE A 99 -20.05 14.31 11.36
N THR A 100 -20.17 13.36 10.42
CA THR A 100 -21.19 12.32 10.45
C THR A 100 -20.54 10.95 10.75
N ASP A 101 -21.32 10.02 11.25
CA ASP A 101 -20.88 8.63 11.52
C ASP A 101 -20.46 7.91 10.24
N ILE A 102 -21.25 8.05 9.16
CA ILE A 102 -20.91 7.48 7.83
C ILE A 102 -19.67 8.17 7.26
N GLY A 103 -19.51 9.48 7.45
CA GLY A 103 -18.32 10.21 7.04
C GLY A 103 -17.06 9.71 7.73
N LEU A 104 -17.12 9.47 9.04
CA LEU A 104 -15.99 8.96 9.82
C LEU A 104 -15.61 7.53 9.41
N THR A 105 -16.61 6.65 9.30
CA THR A 105 -16.39 5.25 8.90
C THR A 105 -15.83 5.17 7.49
N SER A 106 -16.37 5.94 6.54
CA SER A 106 -15.89 5.99 5.16
C SER A 106 -14.47 6.53 5.06
N ALA A 107 -14.15 7.58 5.83
CA ALA A 107 -12.80 8.15 5.87
C ALA A 107 -11.79 7.14 6.42
N LEU A 108 -12.13 6.42 7.49
CA LEU A 108 -11.29 5.37 8.05
C LEU A 108 -11.06 4.23 7.07
N MET A 109 -12.12 3.76 6.39
CA MET A 109 -12.03 2.69 5.40
C MET A 109 -11.16 3.07 4.20
N ILE A 110 -11.29 4.29 3.68
CA ILE A 110 -10.46 4.76 2.57
C ILE A 110 -8.98 4.82 2.96
N VAL A 111 -8.67 5.33 4.15
CA VAL A 111 -7.30 5.38 4.67
C VAL A 111 -6.70 3.97 4.80
N LEU A 112 -7.44 3.04 5.40
CA LEU A 112 -7.00 1.66 5.55
C LEU A 112 -6.78 0.98 4.20
N ARG A 113 -7.70 1.15 3.24
CA ARG A 113 -7.57 0.62 1.88
C ARG A 113 -6.36 1.18 1.15
N LEU A 114 -6.13 2.48 1.27
CA LEU A 114 -4.98 3.14 0.66
C LEU A 114 -3.67 2.60 1.21
N ILE A 115 -3.56 2.45 2.53
CA ILE A 115 -2.36 1.89 3.16
C ILE A 115 -2.17 0.43 2.76
N ALA A 116 -3.20 -0.40 2.92
CA ALA A 116 -3.13 -1.83 2.63
C ALA A 116 -2.88 -2.14 1.15
N GLY A 117 -3.40 -1.29 0.24
CA GLY A 117 -3.24 -1.46 -1.20
C GLY A 117 -1.91 -0.96 -1.74
N THR A 118 -1.36 0.15 -1.22
CA THR A 118 -0.10 0.71 -1.73
C THR A 118 1.14 0.09 -1.09
N MET A 119 1.05 -0.35 0.16
CA MET A 119 2.16 -0.89 0.91
C MET A 119 2.81 -2.13 0.27
N PRO A 120 2.06 -3.15 -0.22
CA PRO A 120 2.68 -4.34 -0.80
C PRO A 120 3.44 -4.03 -2.09
N LEU A 121 2.95 -3.10 -2.92
CA LEU A 121 3.66 -2.66 -4.12
C LEU A 121 4.97 -1.94 -3.78
N ALA A 122 4.93 -1.04 -2.80
CA ALA A 122 6.12 -0.32 -2.33
C ALA A 122 7.17 -1.27 -1.72
N LEU A 123 6.73 -2.27 -0.96
CA LEU A 123 7.62 -3.31 -0.42
C LEU A 123 8.24 -4.15 -1.54
N MET A 124 7.44 -4.57 -2.53
CA MET A 124 7.92 -5.32 -3.69
C MET A 124 9.02 -4.55 -4.43
N LEU A 125 8.81 -3.26 -4.69
CA LEU A 125 9.81 -2.41 -5.36
C LEU A 125 11.09 -2.27 -4.53
N SER A 126 10.99 -2.27 -3.20
CA SER A 126 12.17 -2.19 -2.32
C SER A 126 13.01 -3.47 -2.26
N ILE A 127 12.43 -4.64 -2.54
CA ILE A 127 13.13 -5.94 -2.52
C ILE A 127 13.42 -6.49 -3.92
N THR A 128 13.07 -5.77 -4.98
CA THR A 128 13.26 -6.21 -6.37
C THR A 128 14.02 -5.14 -7.14
N GLN A 129 15.10 -5.54 -7.83
CA GLN A 129 15.80 -4.63 -8.71
C GLN A 129 14.96 -4.39 -9.97
N MET A 130 14.87 -3.13 -10.42
CA MET A 130 14.13 -2.77 -11.63
C MET A 130 14.66 -3.51 -12.88
N ASN A 131 15.99 -3.71 -12.96
CA ASN A 131 16.60 -4.45 -14.06
C ASN A 131 16.16 -5.91 -14.10
N ASP A 132 16.04 -6.56 -12.93
CA ASP A 132 15.56 -7.95 -12.83
C ASP A 132 14.09 -8.06 -13.23
N LEU A 133 13.28 -7.09 -12.82
CA LEU A 133 11.87 -7.01 -13.19
C LEU A 133 11.72 -6.85 -14.71
N SER A 134 12.47 -5.92 -15.30
CA SER A 134 12.46 -5.68 -16.75
C SER A 134 12.90 -6.91 -17.53
N ASN A 135 13.98 -7.59 -17.10
CA ASN A 135 14.46 -8.81 -17.73
C ASN A 135 13.41 -9.94 -17.71
N VAL A 136 12.70 -10.10 -16.58
CA VAL A 136 11.64 -11.12 -16.45
C VAL A 136 10.43 -10.78 -17.32
N LEU A 137 10.06 -9.50 -17.42
CA LEU A 137 8.98 -9.05 -18.30
C LEU A 137 9.30 -9.32 -19.79
N VAL A 138 10.53 -9.08 -20.21
CA VAL A 138 10.97 -9.38 -21.59
C VAL A 138 11.01 -10.89 -21.84
N THR A 139 11.62 -11.66 -20.95
CA THR A 139 11.89 -13.10 -21.19
C THR A 139 10.66 -13.98 -20.98
N LYS A 140 9.84 -13.71 -19.96
CA LYS A 140 8.68 -14.53 -19.64
C LYS A 140 7.35 -14.01 -20.19
N CYS A 141 7.15 -12.69 -20.17
CA CYS A 141 5.92 -12.09 -20.69
C CYS A 141 6.01 -11.71 -22.15
N ARG A 142 7.17 -11.93 -22.82
CA ARG A 142 7.41 -11.58 -24.22
C ARG A 142 7.08 -10.14 -24.57
N ILE A 143 7.21 -9.24 -23.60
CA ILE A 143 7.01 -7.81 -23.84
C ILE A 143 8.20 -7.29 -24.64
N PRO A 144 7.99 -6.55 -25.75
CA PRO A 144 9.08 -5.98 -26.53
C PRO A 144 10.01 -5.15 -25.64
N TYR A 145 11.32 -5.34 -25.82
CA TYR A 145 12.38 -4.68 -25.06
C TYR A 145 12.20 -3.17 -24.92
N LYS A 146 11.69 -2.54 -25.99
CA LYS A 146 11.41 -1.10 -26.04
C LYS A 146 10.46 -0.61 -24.93
N TYR A 147 9.49 -1.44 -24.50
CA TYR A 147 8.53 -1.07 -23.47
C TYR A 147 8.93 -1.50 -22.06
N ALA A 148 9.85 -2.46 -21.95
CA ALA A 148 10.31 -2.94 -20.65
C ALA A 148 11.35 -2.02 -20.00
N PHE A 149 12.02 -1.17 -20.79
CA PHE A 149 13.09 -0.26 -20.37
C PHE A 149 12.75 1.23 -20.61
N ALA A 150 11.54 1.53 -21.00
CA ALA A 150 11.02 2.91 -21.07
C ALA A 150 10.50 3.39 -19.73
#